data_f5eb248ecff75c8a0f9b009885cfbe8e
#
_entry.id   f5eb248ecff75c8a0f9b009885cfbe8e
#
_cell.length_a   1.000
_cell.length_b   1.000
_cell.length_c   1.000
_cell.angle_alpha   90.00
_cell.angle_beta   90.00
_cell.angle_gamma   90.00
#
_symmetry.space_group_name_H-M   'P 1'
#
loop_
_entity.id
_entity.type
_entity.pdbx_description
1 polymer ?
#
loop_
_entity_poly.entity_id
_entity_poly.type
_entity_poly.pdbx_seq_one_letter_code
_entity_poly.pdbx_strand_id
1 'polypeptide(L)'
;MFSDGMYAFIYIENTKLWREDMKECEVLAVIPARSGSKSVVDKNIRLINGKPMIAYSIEHALKAPGIDRVIVSTDSEKYAEIAKKYGAEVPFIRPAEYATDTALDLDVFRHALSYLKENENYMPNIVVQLRPTYPIRKIQDIENMIQYLKEHPEADSVRCIAPAKEIPYKMWFMDEKNILSPIMKDVPECYNMPRQQLPKVYYQNACIDVFRTTVVTEKNSMTGDVIAGYQMDENYDIDTEEDFLKAAEKLKADLEKL
;
A
#
# COMPACT_ATOMS: atom_id res chain seq x y z
N MET A 1 4.29 -30.37 52.12
CA MET A 1 5.61 -30.29 51.47
C MET A 1 5.55 -31.11 50.21
N PHE A 2 5.00 -30.56 49.15
CA PHE A 2 4.99 -31.15 47.80
C PHE A 2 5.41 -30.06 46.83
N SER A 3 6.40 -30.39 46.12
CA SER A 3 7.35 -29.75 45.27
C SER A 3 6.80 -28.80 44.17
N ASP A 4 7.18 -27.53 44.27
CA ASP A 4 6.96 -26.45 43.27
C ASP A 4 7.83 -26.58 42.01
N GLY A 5 8.55 -27.70 41.83
CA GLY A 5 9.48 -27.88 40.71
C GLY A 5 8.88 -28.46 39.42
N MET A 6 7.71 -29.11 39.49
CA MET A 6 7.18 -29.83 38.32
C MET A 6 6.33 -28.97 37.36
N TYR A 7 5.75 -27.88 37.90
CA TYR A 7 4.96 -26.95 37.06
C TYR A 7 5.81 -25.98 36.26
N ALA A 8 6.98 -25.62 36.72
CA ALA A 8 7.90 -24.74 36.00
C ALA A 8 8.53 -25.41 34.77
N PHE A 9 8.79 -26.72 34.82
CA PHE A 9 9.36 -27.45 33.67
C PHE A 9 8.33 -27.68 32.54
N ILE A 10 7.07 -27.94 32.88
CA ILE A 10 5.99 -28.12 31.89
C ILE A 10 5.67 -26.78 31.20
N TYR A 11 5.81 -25.65 31.88
CA TYR A 11 5.56 -24.34 31.30
C TYR A 11 6.67 -23.91 30.33
N ILE A 12 7.92 -24.29 30.60
CA ILE A 12 9.08 -23.96 29.74
C ILE A 12 9.12 -24.87 28.48
N GLU A 13 8.76 -26.14 28.57
CA GLU A 13 8.70 -27.02 27.40
C GLU A 13 7.52 -26.66 26.49
N ASN A 14 6.35 -26.33 27.03
CA ASN A 14 5.23 -25.86 26.21
C ASN A 14 5.52 -24.54 25.50
N THR A 15 6.23 -23.59 26.13
CA THR A 15 6.58 -22.33 25.46
C THR A 15 7.64 -22.50 24.37
N LYS A 16 8.48 -23.55 24.42
CA LYS A 16 9.39 -23.89 23.32
C LYS A 16 8.67 -24.57 22.15
N LEU A 17 7.78 -25.52 22.44
CA LEU A 17 6.97 -26.21 21.43
C LEU A 17 6.04 -25.23 20.65
N TRP A 18 5.51 -24.19 21.32
CA TRP A 18 4.70 -23.17 20.66
C TRP A 18 5.52 -22.21 19.79
N ARG A 19 6.85 -22.12 19.97
CA ARG A 19 7.73 -21.28 19.15
C ARG A 19 8.26 -21.98 17.90
N GLU A 20 8.29 -23.31 17.85
CA GLU A 20 8.76 -24.09 16.70
C GLU A 20 7.70 -24.26 15.60
N ASP A 21 6.40 -24.07 15.91
CA ASP A 21 5.29 -24.17 14.95
C ASP A 21 4.72 -22.81 14.47
N MET A 22 5.21 -21.70 14.99
CA MET A 22 4.86 -20.39 14.42
C MET A 22 5.76 -20.14 13.21
N LYS A 23 5.35 -20.61 12.04
CA LYS A 23 5.89 -20.13 10.77
C LYS A 23 5.91 -18.61 10.83
N GLU A 24 7.10 -18.05 10.77
CA GLU A 24 7.28 -16.59 10.85
C GLU A 24 6.36 -15.92 9.82
N CYS A 25 5.61 -14.89 10.22
CA CYS A 25 4.64 -14.24 9.33
C CYS A 25 5.38 -13.50 8.24
N GLU A 26 5.50 -14.10 7.07
CA GLU A 26 6.20 -13.53 5.92
C GLU A 26 5.44 -12.35 5.31
N VAL A 27 6.17 -11.27 5.07
CA VAL A 27 5.65 -10.00 4.51
C VAL A 27 6.34 -9.70 3.19
N LEU A 28 5.55 -9.64 2.11
CA LEU A 28 6.01 -9.31 0.77
C LEU A 28 5.63 -7.87 0.41
N ALA A 29 6.61 -7.05 0.06
CA ALA A 29 6.34 -5.78 -0.61
C ALA A 29 6.21 -5.99 -2.13
N VAL A 30 5.14 -5.48 -2.71
CA VAL A 30 4.92 -5.44 -4.16
C VAL A 30 4.81 -3.99 -4.61
N ILE A 31 5.64 -3.61 -5.58
CA ILE A 31 5.68 -2.28 -6.18
C ILE A 31 5.14 -2.39 -7.61
N PRO A 32 3.86 -2.03 -7.87
CA PRO A 32 3.30 -2.07 -9.21
C PRO A 32 3.80 -0.87 -10.03
N ALA A 33 4.51 -1.12 -11.11
CA ALA A 33 5.11 -0.10 -11.95
C ALA A 33 4.90 -0.41 -13.44
N ARG A 34 3.70 -0.14 -13.95
CA ARG A 34 3.43 -0.27 -15.38
C ARG A 34 4.18 0.80 -16.19
N SER A 35 4.56 0.45 -17.42
CA SER A 35 5.02 1.41 -18.42
C SER A 35 3.86 2.21 -19.02
N GLY A 36 4.13 3.16 -19.89
CA GLY A 36 3.10 3.83 -20.69
C GLY A 36 2.18 4.78 -19.93
N SER A 37 2.66 5.42 -18.86
CA SER A 37 1.93 6.49 -18.17
C SER A 37 1.65 7.65 -19.12
N LYS A 38 0.38 8.11 -19.22
CA LYS A 38 -0.06 9.16 -20.16
C LYS A 38 0.06 10.57 -19.59
N SER A 39 -0.21 10.76 -18.29
CA SER A 39 -0.18 12.08 -17.64
C SER A 39 1.25 12.63 -17.50
N VAL A 40 2.19 11.77 -17.15
CA VAL A 40 3.62 12.05 -17.08
C VAL A 40 4.35 10.90 -17.77
N VAL A 41 5.02 11.17 -18.88
CA VAL A 41 5.71 10.14 -19.68
C VAL A 41 6.77 9.43 -18.83
N ASP A 42 6.77 8.09 -18.90
CA ASP A 42 7.70 7.24 -18.11
C ASP A 42 7.69 7.57 -16.60
N LYS A 43 6.55 7.99 -16.05
CA LYS A 43 6.38 8.52 -14.69
C LYS A 43 7.17 7.73 -13.64
N ASN A 44 7.04 6.40 -13.62
CA ASN A 44 7.63 5.55 -12.60
C ASN A 44 9.16 5.48 -12.63
N ILE A 45 9.80 5.78 -13.76
CA ILE A 45 11.26 5.79 -13.88
C ILE A 45 11.84 7.18 -14.16
N ARG A 46 10.98 8.21 -14.21
CA ARG A 46 11.42 9.60 -14.35
C ARG A 46 12.31 9.97 -13.16
N LEU A 47 13.38 10.72 -13.46
CA LEU A 47 14.34 11.13 -12.44
C LEU A 47 13.77 12.27 -11.60
N ILE A 48 13.70 12.05 -10.29
CA ILE A 48 13.44 13.07 -9.30
C ILE A 48 14.69 13.22 -8.42
N ASN A 49 15.30 14.41 -8.44
CA ASN A 49 16.60 14.67 -7.79
C ASN A 49 17.69 13.65 -8.18
N GLY A 50 17.77 13.30 -9.48
CA GLY A 50 18.79 12.38 -10.01
C GLY A 50 18.53 10.90 -9.79
N LYS A 51 17.42 10.51 -9.13
CA LYS A 51 17.05 9.11 -8.85
C LYS A 51 15.73 8.77 -9.53
N PRO A 52 15.56 7.57 -10.17
CA PRO A 52 14.28 7.12 -10.69
C PRO A 52 13.21 7.07 -9.60
N MET A 53 12.00 7.51 -9.90
CA MET A 53 10.92 7.60 -8.90
C MET A 53 10.60 6.25 -8.23
N ILE A 54 10.60 5.17 -8.99
CA ILE A 54 10.42 3.80 -8.46
C ILE A 54 11.45 3.42 -7.40
N ALA A 55 12.69 3.95 -7.51
CA ALA A 55 13.78 3.62 -6.60
C ALA A 55 13.50 4.07 -5.17
N TYR A 56 12.75 5.16 -4.97
CA TYR A 56 12.34 5.59 -3.63
C TYR A 56 11.47 4.53 -2.95
N SER A 57 10.49 3.97 -3.67
CA SER A 57 9.61 2.93 -3.11
C SER A 57 10.39 1.64 -2.83
N ILE A 58 11.32 1.26 -3.69
CA ILE A 58 12.19 0.10 -3.49
C ILE A 58 13.05 0.28 -2.23
N GLU A 59 13.72 1.44 -2.10
CA GLU A 59 14.56 1.72 -0.94
C GLU A 59 13.78 1.78 0.37
N HIS A 60 12.56 2.34 0.35
CA HIS A 60 11.69 2.34 1.52
C HIS A 60 11.31 0.92 1.94
N ALA A 61 10.95 0.05 0.97
CA ALA A 61 10.63 -1.34 1.24
C ALA A 61 11.83 -2.10 1.81
N LEU A 62 13.01 -1.97 1.19
CA LEU A 62 14.23 -2.65 1.64
C LEU A 62 14.73 -2.18 3.01
N LYS A 63 14.40 -0.96 3.40
CA LYS A 63 14.78 -0.39 4.71
C LYS A 63 13.75 -0.66 5.81
N ALA A 64 12.55 -1.12 5.47
CA ALA A 64 11.50 -1.42 6.44
C ALA A 64 11.75 -2.80 7.08
N PRO A 65 12.09 -2.89 8.38
CA PRO A 65 12.51 -4.14 9.03
C PRO A 65 11.44 -5.24 9.02
N GLY A 66 10.18 -4.83 8.86
CA GLY A 66 9.06 -5.78 8.83
C GLY A 66 8.77 -6.39 7.45
N ILE A 67 9.57 -6.08 6.42
CA ILE A 67 9.42 -6.61 5.07
C ILE A 67 10.51 -7.65 4.81
N ASP A 68 10.12 -8.88 4.43
CA ASP A 68 11.03 -9.99 4.19
C ASP A 68 11.50 -10.05 2.73
N ARG A 69 10.65 -9.63 1.79
CA ARG A 69 10.94 -9.70 0.36
C ARG A 69 10.35 -8.51 -0.39
N VAL A 70 11.04 -8.02 -1.41
CA VAL A 70 10.63 -6.86 -2.22
C VAL A 70 10.63 -7.22 -3.69
N ILE A 71 9.47 -7.17 -4.33
CA ILE A 71 9.34 -7.39 -5.77
C ILE A 71 8.76 -6.16 -6.48
N VAL A 72 9.13 -6.01 -7.74
CA VAL A 72 8.49 -5.06 -8.68
C VAL A 72 7.71 -5.83 -9.71
N SER A 73 6.44 -5.48 -9.89
CA SER A 73 5.59 -5.98 -10.97
C SER A 73 5.53 -4.96 -12.09
N THR A 74 6.16 -5.25 -13.22
CA THR A 74 6.22 -4.38 -14.39
C THR A 74 6.08 -5.15 -15.70
N ASP A 75 5.54 -4.51 -16.73
CA ASP A 75 5.40 -5.00 -18.10
C ASP A 75 6.60 -4.62 -19.00
N SER A 76 7.62 -3.93 -18.45
CA SER A 76 8.74 -3.38 -19.19
C SER A 76 10.07 -3.93 -18.69
N GLU A 77 10.84 -4.53 -19.61
CA GLU A 77 12.22 -4.97 -19.34
C GLU A 77 13.10 -3.80 -18.85
N LYS A 78 12.95 -2.61 -19.45
CA LYS A 78 13.67 -1.40 -19.03
C LYS A 78 13.40 -1.06 -17.56
N TYR A 79 12.14 -1.17 -17.12
CA TYR A 79 11.76 -0.90 -15.73
C TYR A 79 12.27 -2.00 -14.81
N ALA A 80 12.25 -3.26 -15.28
CA ALA A 80 12.77 -4.40 -14.56
C ALA A 80 14.27 -4.27 -14.28
N GLU A 81 15.06 -3.88 -15.28
CA GLU A 81 16.50 -3.63 -15.10
C GLU A 81 16.79 -2.52 -14.09
N ILE A 82 16.02 -1.42 -14.15
CA ILE A 82 16.13 -0.34 -13.18
C ILE A 82 15.78 -0.84 -11.77
N ALA A 83 14.68 -1.58 -11.62
CA ALA A 83 14.25 -2.12 -10.33
C ALA A 83 15.32 -3.04 -9.71
N LYS A 84 15.86 -3.96 -10.50
CA LYS A 84 16.95 -4.85 -10.08
C LYS A 84 18.19 -4.09 -9.65
N LYS A 85 18.56 -3.01 -10.36
CA LYS A 85 19.71 -2.16 -10.00
C LYS A 85 19.55 -1.52 -8.61
N TYR A 86 18.32 -1.26 -8.18
CA TYR A 86 18.02 -0.70 -6.86
C TYR A 86 17.71 -1.76 -5.80
N GLY A 87 17.87 -3.05 -6.12
CA GLY A 87 17.83 -4.16 -5.17
C GLY A 87 16.48 -4.87 -5.04
N ALA A 88 15.48 -4.53 -5.87
CA ALA A 88 14.24 -5.28 -5.91
C ALA A 88 14.36 -6.51 -6.82
N GLU A 89 13.63 -7.57 -6.50
CA GLU A 89 13.44 -8.69 -7.39
C GLU A 89 12.40 -8.37 -8.48
N VAL A 90 12.58 -8.96 -9.66
CA VAL A 90 11.59 -8.94 -10.74
C VAL A 90 11.47 -10.37 -11.26
N PRO A 91 10.65 -11.21 -10.61
CA PRO A 91 10.57 -12.64 -10.90
C PRO A 91 9.87 -12.92 -12.24
N PHE A 92 9.11 -11.98 -12.76
CA PHE A 92 8.34 -12.07 -14.01
C PHE A 92 8.25 -10.73 -14.71
N ILE A 93 7.97 -10.77 -16.01
CA ILE A 93 7.42 -9.60 -16.73
C ILE A 93 5.91 -9.74 -16.75
N ARG A 94 5.21 -8.72 -16.26
CA ARG A 94 3.75 -8.70 -16.14
C ARG A 94 3.12 -8.76 -17.53
N PRO A 95 2.15 -9.66 -17.77
CA PRO A 95 1.39 -9.70 -19.02
C PRO A 95 0.72 -8.37 -19.36
N ALA A 96 0.67 -8.06 -20.65
CA ALA A 96 0.19 -6.77 -21.15
C ALA A 96 -1.28 -6.48 -20.76
N GLU A 97 -2.12 -7.51 -20.67
CA GLU A 97 -3.51 -7.39 -20.22
C GLU A 97 -3.65 -6.81 -18.81
N TYR A 98 -2.65 -7.03 -17.93
CA TYR A 98 -2.61 -6.46 -16.57
C TYR A 98 -1.83 -5.15 -16.49
N ALA A 99 -1.45 -4.56 -17.64
CA ALA A 99 -0.70 -3.31 -17.72
C ALA A 99 -1.45 -2.19 -18.45
N THR A 100 -2.71 -2.40 -18.80
CA THR A 100 -3.56 -1.41 -19.48
C THR A 100 -3.95 -0.25 -18.54
N ASP A 101 -4.49 0.83 -19.11
CA ASP A 101 -5.01 1.97 -18.32
C ASP A 101 -6.20 1.61 -17.44
N THR A 102 -6.90 0.53 -17.76
CA THR A 102 -8.09 0.04 -17.05
C THR A 102 -7.83 -1.23 -16.25
N ALA A 103 -6.59 -1.73 -16.23
CA ALA A 103 -6.23 -2.90 -15.45
C ALA A 103 -6.40 -2.60 -13.95
N LEU A 104 -7.06 -3.52 -13.25
CA LEU A 104 -7.30 -3.38 -11.82
C LEU A 104 -6.07 -3.81 -11.03
N ASP A 105 -5.79 -3.15 -9.92
CA ASP A 105 -4.75 -3.58 -8.97
C ASP A 105 -4.96 -5.06 -8.56
N LEU A 106 -6.20 -5.49 -8.36
CA LEU A 106 -6.54 -6.86 -8.01
C LEU A 106 -5.94 -7.88 -8.98
N ASP A 107 -6.00 -7.63 -10.29
CA ASP A 107 -5.47 -8.55 -11.30
C ASP A 107 -3.94 -8.58 -11.28
N VAL A 108 -3.31 -7.41 -11.03
CA VAL A 108 -1.86 -7.30 -10.87
C VAL A 108 -1.36 -8.12 -9.66
N PHE A 109 -2.04 -8.00 -8.52
CA PHE A 109 -1.65 -8.70 -7.29
C PHE A 109 -1.98 -10.20 -7.37
N ARG A 110 -3.11 -10.57 -7.96
CA ARG A 110 -3.44 -11.97 -8.22
C ARG A 110 -2.40 -12.64 -9.11
N HIS A 111 -2.01 -12.00 -10.20
CA HIS A 111 -0.95 -12.49 -11.07
C HIS A 111 0.37 -12.69 -10.30
N ALA A 112 0.79 -11.69 -9.54
CA ALA A 112 2.04 -11.76 -8.77
C ALA A 112 2.03 -12.93 -7.75
N LEU A 113 0.96 -13.05 -6.97
CA LEU A 113 0.82 -14.10 -5.96
C LEU A 113 0.70 -15.50 -6.58
N SER A 114 -0.05 -15.65 -7.68
CA SER A 114 -0.15 -16.92 -8.41
C SER A 114 1.20 -17.35 -8.96
N TYR A 115 1.93 -16.42 -9.61
CA TYR A 115 3.26 -16.69 -10.14
C TYR A 115 4.22 -17.19 -9.05
N LEU A 116 4.29 -16.49 -7.92
CA LEU A 116 5.18 -16.85 -6.80
C LEU A 116 4.81 -18.21 -6.20
N LYS A 117 3.52 -18.51 -6.07
CA LYS A 117 3.04 -19.79 -5.59
C LYS A 117 3.41 -20.93 -6.55
N GLU A 118 3.19 -20.76 -7.84
CA GLU A 118 3.34 -21.82 -8.86
C GLU A 118 4.80 -22.07 -9.21
N ASN A 119 5.64 -21.03 -9.27
CA ASN A 119 7.01 -21.14 -9.76
C ASN A 119 8.05 -21.20 -8.63
N GLU A 120 7.73 -20.69 -7.44
CA GLU A 120 8.69 -20.61 -6.34
C GLU A 120 8.19 -21.28 -5.06
N ASN A 121 6.97 -21.85 -5.08
CA ASN A 121 6.29 -22.38 -3.89
C ASN A 121 6.27 -21.40 -2.72
N TYR A 122 6.15 -20.08 -3.04
CA TYR A 122 6.19 -18.99 -2.09
C TYR A 122 4.80 -18.33 -1.96
N MET A 123 4.31 -18.18 -0.73
CA MET A 123 3.06 -17.51 -0.43
C MET A 123 3.21 -16.71 0.87
N PRO A 124 3.30 -15.38 0.82
CA PRO A 124 3.40 -14.54 2.01
C PRO A 124 2.09 -14.53 2.81
N ASN A 125 2.15 -14.17 4.09
CA ASN A 125 0.96 -13.97 4.91
C ASN A 125 0.36 -12.57 4.70
N ILE A 126 1.23 -11.58 4.55
CA ILE A 126 0.89 -10.16 4.39
C ILE A 126 1.55 -9.61 3.13
N VAL A 127 0.82 -8.77 2.43
CA VAL A 127 1.32 -8.03 1.26
C VAL A 127 1.28 -6.54 1.56
N VAL A 128 2.35 -5.84 1.22
CA VAL A 128 2.48 -4.38 1.30
C VAL A 128 2.54 -3.83 -0.12
N GLN A 129 1.56 -3.04 -0.52
CA GLN A 129 1.60 -2.29 -1.77
C GLN A 129 2.25 -0.93 -1.54
N LEU A 130 3.33 -0.64 -2.28
CA LEU A 130 3.98 0.67 -2.28
C LEU A 130 3.95 1.26 -3.69
N ARG A 131 3.17 2.32 -3.88
CA ARG A 131 3.07 2.95 -5.20
C ARG A 131 4.31 3.79 -5.52
N PRO A 132 4.91 3.65 -6.72
CA PRO A 132 6.04 4.50 -7.16
C PRO A 132 5.70 5.99 -7.16
N THR A 133 4.44 6.34 -7.41
CA THR A 133 3.95 7.72 -7.46
C THR A 133 4.03 8.45 -6.12
N TYR A 134 4.42 7.75 -5.06
CA TYR A 134 4.56 8.29 -3.71
C TYR A 134 6.02 8.19 -3.23
N PRO A 135 6.94 9.03 -3.75
CA PRO A 135 8.36 8.96 -3.40
C PRO A 135 8.68 9.45 -1.98
N ILE A 136 7.74 10.12 -1.34
CA ILE A 136 7.90 10.65 0.02
C ILE A 136 6.99 9.87 0.96
N ARG A 137 7.60 9.03 1.81
CA ARG A 137 6.92 8.31 2.89
C ARG A 137 7.90 8.02 4.02
N LYS A 138 7.38 7.85 5.22
CA LYS A 138 8.18 7.42 6.38
C LYS A 138 8.21 5.89 6.45
N ILE A 139 9.38 5.33 6.68
CA ILE A 139 9.54 3.88 6.87
C ILE A 139 8.73 3.41 8.08
N GLN A 140 8.67 4.22 9.14
CA GLN A 140 7.89 3.92 10.33
C GLN A 140 6.39 3.73 10.05
N ASP A 141 5.82 4.43 9.05
CA ASP A 141 4.41 4.23 8.68
C ASP A 141 4.19 2.82 8.09
N ILE A 142 5.14 2.31 7.30
CA ILE A 142 5.09 0.94 6.76
C ILE A 142 5.10 -0.07 7.92
N GLU A 143 6.02 0.07 8.85
CA GLU A 143 6.15 -0.81 10.01
C GLU A 143 4.91 -0.79 10.89
N ASN A 144 4.40 0.40 11.21
CA ASN A 144 3.21 0.56 12.03
C ASN A 144 1.99 -0.12 11.40
N MET A 145 1.81 -0.03 10.07
CA MET A 145 0.69 -0.66 9.38
C MET A 145 0.83 -2.19 9.33
N ILE A 146 2.04 -2.72 9.12
CA ILE A 146 2.30 -4.16 9.19
C ILE A 146 2.02 -4.67 10.60
N GLN A 147 2.53 -3.98 11.62
CA GLN A 147 2.34 -4.36 13.02
C GLN A 147 0.87 -4.30 13.41
N TYR A 148 0.14 -3.26 13.00
CA TYR A 148 -1.30 -3.17 13.21
C TYR A 148 -2.03 -4.42 12.70
N LEU A 149 -1.74 -4.82 11.44
CA LEU A 149 -2.40 -5.99 10.86
C LEU A 149 -2.00 -7.31 11.56
N LYS A 150 -0.78 -7.42 12.08
CA LYS A 150 -0.35 -8.57 12.89
C LYS A 150 -1.10 -8.66 14.22
N GLU A 151 -1.35 -7.52 14.86
CA GLU A 151 -2.02 -7.43 16.17
C GLU A 151 -3.54 -7.52 16.08
N HIS A 152 -4.13 -7.27 14.90
CA HIS A 152 -5.56 -7.23 14.65
C HIS A 152 -5.99 -8.33 13.66
N PRO A 153 -6.12 -9.60 14.11
CA PRO A 153 -6.47 -10.73 13.24
C PRO A 153 -7.84 -10.59 12.57
N GLU A 154 -8.75 -9.76 13.12
CA GLU A 154 -10.05 -9.45 12.56
C GLU A 154 -9.97 -8.52 11.34
N ALA A 155 -8.88 -7.73 11.20
CA ALA A 155 -8.71 -6.82 10.08
C ALA A 155 -8.20 -7.54 8.83
N ASP A 156 -8.82 -7.29 7.70
CA ASP A 156 -8.41 -7.79 6.39
C ASP A 156 -7.28 -6.95 5.80
N SER A 157 -7.34 -5.64 6.01
CA SER A 157 -6.37 -4.68 5.47
C SER A 157 -6.27 -3.42 6.31
N VAL A 158 -5.16 -2.69 6.08
CA VAL A 158 -4.91 -1.34 6.60
C VAL A 158 -4.59 -0.44 5.41
N ARG A 159 -5.28 0.69 5.30
CA ARG A 159 -5.09 1.67 4.22
C ARG A 159 -4.66 3.02 4.75
N CYS A 160 -3.73 3.67 4.06
CA CYS A 160 -3.40 5.06 4.31
C CYS A 160 -4.56 5.98 3.92
N ILE A 161 -4.94 6.84 4.86
CA ILE A 161 -5.98 7.85 4.69
C ILE A 161 -5.50 9.21 5.14
N ALA A 162 -6.12 10.27 4.62
CA ALA A 162 -5.90 11.63 5.08
C ALA A 162 -7.24 12.36 5.25
N PRO A 163 -7.32 13.40 6.12
CA PRO A 163 -8.53 14.19 6.27
C PRO A 163 -8.95 14.81 4.94
N ALA A 164 -10.21 14.62 4.55
CA ALA A 164 -10.73 15.17 3.31
C ALA A 164 -10.88 16.69 3.41
N LYS A 165 -10.26 17.43 2.48
CA LYS A 165 -10.49 18.88 2.32
C LYS A 165 -11.89 19.14 1.78
N GLU A 166 -12.26 18.42 0.72
CA GLU A 166 -13.60 18.41 0.17
C GLU A 166 -14.36 17.19 0.68
N ILE A 167 -15.59 17.39 1.15
CA ILE A 167 -16.35 16.35 1.82
C ILE A 167 -17.58 15.95 1.00
N PRO A 168 -17.94 14.67 0.93
CA PRO A 168 -19.04 14.18 0.10
C PRO A 168 -20.39 14.79 0.44
N TYR A 169 -20.56 15.28 1.66
CA TYR A 169 -21.76 15.99 2.12
C TYR A 169 -22.01 17.31 1.39
N LYS A 170 -21.00 17.89 0.74
CA LYS A 170 -21.06 19.14 -0.02
C LYS A 170 -20.70 18.95 -1.49
N MET A 171 -20.78 17.71 -1.99
CA MET A 171 -20.53 17.36 -3.39
C MET A 171 -21.83 17.00 -4.11
N TRP A 172 -21.82 17.19 -5.43
CA TRP A 172 -22.99 17.09 -6.27
C TRP A 172 -22.67 16.30 -7.53
N PHE A 173 -23.63 15.53 -7.99
CA PHE A 173 -23.72 15.14 -9.40
C PHE A 173 -24.42 16.25 -10.17
N MET A 174 -23.99 16.49 -11.41
CA MET A 174 -24.63 17.42 -12.34
C MET A 174 -25.02 16.66 -13.59
N ASP A 175 -26.27 16.78 -14.02
CA ASP A 175 -26.74 16.19 -15.27
C ASP A 175 -26.48 17.10 -16.48
N GLU A 176 -26.83 16.62 -17.67
CA GLU A 176 -26.66 17.35 -18.94
C GLU A 176 -27.45 18.66 -19.01
N LYS A 177 -28.46 18.84 -18.16
CA LYS A 177 -29.29 20.04 -18.05
C LYS A 177 -28.82 20.98 -16.95
N ASN A 178 -27.64 20.75 -16.37
CA ASN A 178 -27.07 21.47 -15.25
C ASN A 178 -27.91 21.37 -13.95
N ILE A 179 -28.71 20.32 -13.80
CA ILE A 179 -29.44 20.10 -12.56
C ILE A 179 -28.57 19.31 -11.58
N LEU A 180 -28.48 19.82 -10.35
CA LEU A 180 -27.65 19.21 -9.31
C LEU A 180 -28.43 18.21 -8.48
N SER A 181 -27.79 17.09 -8.15
CA SER A 181 -28.27 16.15 -7.15
C SER A 181 -27.15 15.83 -6.14
N PRO A 182 -27.41 15.84 -4.83
CA PRO A 182 -26.37 15.62 -3.83
C PRO A 182 -25.85 14.19 -3.88
N ILE A 183 -24.56 14.01 -3.61
CA ILE A 183 -23.96 12.67 -3.49
C ILE A 183 -24.52 11.95 -2.27
N MET A 184 -24.63 12.65 -1.10
CA MET A 184 -25.17 12.10 0.14
C MET A 184 -26.68 12.38 0.21
N LYS A 185 -27.49 11.40 -0.18
CA LYS A 185 -28.95 11.54 -0.22
C LYS A 185 -29.64 11.23 1.12
N ASP A 186 -28.98 10.43 1.96
CA ASP A 186 -29.54 9.94 3.22
C ASP A 186 -29.44 10.95 4.37
N VAL A 187 -28.75 12.07 4.16
CA VAL A 187 -28.61 13.16 5.14
C VAL A 187 -29.25 14.42 4.56
N PRO A 188 -30.51 14.72 4.91
CA PRO A 188 -31.23 15.87 4.37
C PRO A 188 -30.49 17.18 4.61
N GLU A 189 -30.43 18.05 3.58
CA GLU A 189 -29.82 19.39 3.64
C GLU A 189 -28.38 19.43 4.13
N CYS A 190 -27.62 18.31 4.13
CA CYS A 190 -26.24 18.26 4.61
C CYS A 190 -25.30 19.24 3.92
N TYR A 191 -25.56 19.58 2.66
CA TYR A 191 -24.80 20.55 1.89
C TYR A 191 -24.95 22.00 2.41
N ASN A 192 -26.01 22.31 3.16
CA ASN A 192 -26.27 23.60 3.81
C ASN A 192 -25.81 23.64 5.27
N MET A 193 -25.48 22.49 5.87
CA MET A 193 -25.03 22.41 7.27
C MET A 193 -23.63 22.98 7.47
N PRO A 194 -23.34 23.61 8.65
CA PRO A 194 -21.98 23.94 9.04
C PRO A 194 -21.08 22.71 9.06
N ARG A 195 -19.86 22.84 8.55
CA ARG A 195 -18.92 21.72 8.43
C ARG A 195 -18.62 21.03 9.76
N GLN A 196 -18.62 21.78 10.86
CA GLN A 196 -18.36 21.27 12.21
C GLN A 196 -19.47 20.33 12.73
N GLN A 197 -20.66 20.37 12.13
CA GLN A 197 -21.78 19.50 12.47
C GLN A 197 -21.82 18.23 11.61
N LEU A 198 -20.98 18.14 10.59
CA LEU A 198 -20.89 16.98 9.72
C LEU A 198 -19.84 15.99 10.23
N PRO A 199 -20.02 14.68 9.98
CA PRO A 199 -19.02 13.68 10.33
C PRO A 199 -17.68 13.99 9.70
N LYS A 200 -16.59 13.64 10.42
CA LYS A 200 -15.25 13.65 9.85
C LYS A 200 -15.16 12.59 8.76
N VAL A 201 -14.62 12.97 7.61
CA VAL A 201 -14.40 12.07 6.49
C VAL A 201 -12.94 12.11 6.07
N TYR A 202 -12.50 10.97 5.56
CA TYR A 202 -11.14 10.78 5.10
C TYR A 202 -11.17 10.33 3.65
N TYR A 203 -10.14 10.65 2.89
CA TYR A 203 -9.92 10.09 1.57
C TYR A 203 -8.72 9.15 1.59
N GLN A 204 -8.74 8.14 0.72
CA GLN A 204 -7.61 7.26 0.51
C GLN A 204 -6.53 8.03 -0.25
N ASN A 205 -5.32 8.10 0.34
CA ASN A 205 -4.20 8.78 -0.30
C ASN A 205 -3.28 7.86 -1.10
N ALA A 206 -3.55 6.55 -1.10
CA ALA A 206 -2.84 5.53 -1.90
C ALA A 206 -1.32 5.42 -1.66
N CYS A 207 -0.80 5.93 -0.55
CA CYS A 207 0.63 5.89 -0.23
C CYS A 207 1.11 4.47 0.09
N ILE A 208 0.41 3.79 1.00
CA ILE A 208 0.67 2.44 1.48
C ILE A 208 -0.67 1.73 1.64
N ASP A 209 -0.77 0.52 1.12
CA ASP A 209 -1.83 -0.42 1.46
C ASP A 209 -1.19 -1.71 1.99
N VAL A 210 -1.66 -2.22 3.11
CA VAL A 210 -1.20 -3.48 3.71
C VAL A 210 -2.41 -4.40 3.85
N PHE A 211 -2.31 -5.63 3.37
CA PHE A 211 -3.45 -6.56 3.39
C PHE A 211 -2.99 -8.02 3.53
N ARG A 212 -3.87 -8.87 4.05
CA ARG A 212 -3.65 -10.31 4.11
C ARG A 212 -3.71 -10.90 2.72
N THR A 213 -2.86 -11.86 2.42
CA THR A 213 -2.85 -12.56 1.14
C THR A 213 -4.21 -13.20 0.81
N THR A 214 -4.91 -13.71 1.81
CA THR A 214 -6.26 -14.30 1.68
C THR A 214 -7.30 -13.33 1.13
N VAL A 215 -7.11 -12.03 1.32
CA VAL A 215 -7.99 -11.00 0.75
C VAL A 215 -8.00 -11.06 -0.79
N VAL A 216 -6.83 -11.25 -1.39
CA VAL A 216 -6.70 -11.39 -2.85
C VAL A 216 -7.09 -12.80 -3.31
N THR A 217 -6.61 -13.84 -2.62
CA THR A 217 -6.72 -15.22 -3.08
C THR A 217 -8.08 -15.86 -2.82
N GLU A 218 -8.76 -15.47 -1.76
CA GLU A 218 -10.03 -16.07 -1.34
C GLU A 218 -11.21 -15.11 -1.44
N LYS A 219 -11.02 -13.84 -1.00
CA LYS A 219 -12.10 -12.83 -1.03
C LYS A 219 -12.23 -12.11 -2.37
N ASN A 220 -11.29 -12.30 -3.30
CA ASN A 220 -11.26 -11.62 -4.60
C ASN A 220 -11.36 -10.09 -4.47
N SER A 221 -10.64 -9.52 -3.53
CA SER A 221 -10.64 -8.10 -3.16
C SER A 221 -9.22 -7.59 -2.94
N MET A 222 -9.03 -6.28 -2.96
CA MET A 222 -7.79 -5.62 -2.52
C MET A 222 -7.83 -5.20 -1.05
N THR A 223 -9.02 -5.23 -0.43
CA THR A 223 -9.20 -4.67 0.92
C THR A 223 -9.95 -5.59 1.87
N GLY A 224 -10.75 -6.54 1.35
CA GLY A 224 -11.64 -7.39 2.15
C GLY A 224 -12.83 -6.62 2.74
N ASP A 225 -13.34 -7.12 3.85
CA ASP A 225 -14.57 -6.62 4.51
C ASP A 225 -14.25 -5.68 5.68
N VAL A 226 -13.18 -5.99 6.44
CA VAL A 226 -12.76 -5.21 7.61
C VAL A 226 -11.50 -4.42 7.26
N ILE A 227 -11.69 -3.13 6.98
CA ILE A 227 -10.64 -2.22 6.51
C ILE A 227 -10.28 -1.24 7.62
N ALA A 228 -9.06 -1.29 8.13
CA ALA A 228 -8.55 -0.30 9.07
C ALA A 228 -7.96 0.92 8.33
N GLY A 229 -8.09 2.09 8.92
CA GLY A 229 -7.52 3.33 8.42
C GLY A 229 -6.27 3.73 9.19
N TYR A 230 -5.17 4.01 8.48
CA TYR A 230 -3.97 4.62 9.04
C TYR A 230 -3.87 6.07 8.58
N GLN A 231 -4.07 7.01 9.50
CA GLN A 231 -4.10 8.44 9.16
C GLN A 231 -2.70 8.98 8.95
N MET A 232 -2.47 9.60 7.79
CA MET A 232 -1.27 10.36 7.47
C MET A 232 -1.56 11.86 7.44
N ASP A 233 -0.56 12.66 7.82
CA ASP A 233 -0.71 14.12 7.88
C ASP A 233 -0.46 14.80 6.52
N GLU A 234 0.39 14.20 5.68
CA GLU A 234 0.84 14.80 4.42
C GLU A 234 0.50 13.87 3.23
N ASN A 235 0.21 14.47 2.08
CA ASN A 235 -0.05 13.77 0.83
C ASN A 235 0.88 14.29 -0.27
N TYR A 236 1.66 13.38 -0.87
CA TYR A 236 2.62 13.69 -1.95
C TYR A 236 2.45 12.72 -3.14
N ASP A 237 1.20 12.37 -3.47
CA ASP A 237 0.95 11.59 -4.69
C ASP A 237 1.26 12.43 -5.93
N ILE A 238 1.93 11.82 -6.89
CA ILE A 238 2.35 12.49 -8.12
C ILE A 238 1.45 12.05 -9.26
N ASP A 239 0.47 12.88 -9.62
CA ASP A 239 -0.42 12.68 -10.75
C ASP A 239 -0.21 13.68 -11.87
N THR A 240 0.30 14.86 -11.55
CA THR A 240 0.55 15.95 -12.47
C THR A 240 2.01 16.39 -12.48
N GLU A 241 2.38 17.21 -13.45
CA GLU A 241 3.71 17.83 -13.49
C GLU A 241 3.95 18.76 -12.29
N GLU A 242 2.91 19.43 -11.82
CA GLU A 242 2.98 20.29 -10.63
C GLU A 242 3.28 19.49 -9.36
N ASP A 243 2.64 18.31 -9.20
CA ASP A 243 2.92 17.42 -8.07
C ASP A 243 4.35 16.91 -8.13
N PHE A 244 4.85 16.59 -9.33
CA PHE A 244 6.24 16.17 -9.53
C PHE A 244 7.24 17.24 -9.05
N LEU A 245 7.01 18.50 -9.40
CA LEU A 245 7.87 19.61 -8.98
C LEU A 245 7.82 19.81 -7.47
N LYS A 246 6.63 19.81 -6.87
CA LYS A 246 6.45 19.91 -5.40
C LYS A 246 7.16 18.78 -4.66
N ALA A 247 7.04 17.56 -5.14
CA ALA A 247 7.72 16.41 -4.55
C ALA A 247 9.25 16.52 -4.68
N ALA A 248 9.77 17.02 -5.82
CA ALA A 248 11.20 17.24 -6.02
C ALA A 248 11.76 18.28 -5.04
N GLU A 249 11.07 19.38 -4.83
CA GLU A 249 11.45 20.43 -3.87
C GLU A 249 11.44 19.88 -2.44
N LYS A 250 10.41 19.15 -2.05
CA LYS A 250 10.30 18.56 -0.72
C LYS A 250 11.42 17.54 -0.45
N LEU A 251 11.69 16.62 -1.39
CA LEU A 251 12.79 15.67 -1.27
C LEU A 251 14.16 16.33 -1.16
N LYS A 252 14.38 17.44 -1.88
CA LYS A 252 15.61 18.21 -1.78
C LYS A 252 15.75 18.86 -0.40
N ALA A 253 14.70 19.49 0.09
CA ALA A 253 14.69 20.11 1.41
C ALA A 253 14.87 19.11 2.56
N ASP A 254 14.42 17.87 2.40
CA ASP A 254 14.61 16.83 3.40
C ASP A 254 16.05 16.26 3.40
N LEU A 255 16.72 16.25 2.22
CA LEU A 255 18.15 15.91 2.13
C LEU A 255 19.07 16.97 2.74
N GLU A 256 18.70 18.26 2.68
CA GLU A 256 19.47 19.39 3.25
C GLU A 256 19.39 19.44 4.79
N LYS A 257 18.50 18.66 5.42
CA LYS A 257 18.32 18.57 6.88
C LYS A 257 19.07 17.41 7.54
N LEU A 258 19.64 16.52 6.73
CA LEU A 258 20.42 15.35 7.16
C LEU A 258 21.91 15.68 7.18
#